data_2c66ed34e07b759eb686b3db76863816
#
_entry.id   2c66ed34e07b759eb686b3db76863816
#
_cell.length_a   1.000
_cell.length_b   1.000
_cell.length_c   1.000
_cell.angle_alpha   90.00
_cell.angle_beta   90.00
_cell.angle_gamma   90.00
#
_symmetry.space_group_name_H-M   'P 1'
#
loop_
_entity.id
_entity.type
_entity.pdbx_description
1 polymer ?
#
loop_
_entity_poly.entity_id
_entity_poly.type
_entity_poly.pdbx_seq_one_letter_code
_entity_poly.pdbx_strand_id
1 'polypeptide(L)'
;MDNYTNNPQSKKRDKKDEKPIAGEKIGLGTMITGVLLMMLNAMRYAGFIKGGAASGFGIAASIIIIIYGIVRYLNGDNGPGKKPTPKNRKVIFVAMTVILTAVMGFLCLGGKRDDVMIEDFSVSADGSEMTVHAGVFSSAGYLRKINVSYDDHAVMVDFYSTFGINNSAGAKNEFVIPLKPDSERICFNRGDNYYAAFAKGEDGQWYKFAR
;
A
#
# COMPACT_ATOMS: atom_id res chain seq x y z
N MET A 1 -58.42 12.18 -57.43
CA MET A 1 -58.49 12.74 -56.06
C MET A 1 -58.15 11.60 -55.15
N ASP A 2 -56.87 11.34 -54.88
CA ASP A 2 -56.41 10.23 -54.05
C ASP A 2 -55.69 10.78 -52.85
N ASN A 3 -56.36 10.66 -51.68
CA ASN A 3 -55.82 11.03 -50.38
C ASN A 3 -54.81 9.98 -49.89
N TYR A 4 -53.53 10.25 -49.94
CA TYR A 4 -52.54 9.53 -49.24
C TYR A 4 -52.45 10.02 -47.80
N THR A 5 -53.02 9.29 -46.86
CA THR A 5 -52.82 9.43 -45.43
C THR A 5 -51.50 8.76 -45.03
N ASN A 6 -50.47 9.55 -44.87
CA ASN A 6 -49.20 9.16 -44.24
C ASN A 6 -49.43 8.95 -42.74
N ASN A 7 -49.42 7.75 -42.27
CA ASN A 7 -49.38 7.41 -40.86
C ASN A 7 -47.93 7.12 -40.42
N PRO A 8 -47.27 8.03 -39.70
CA PRO A 8 -45.97 7.74 -39.14
C PRO A 8 -46.14 6.94 -37.85
N GLN A 9 -46.25 5.61 -37.95
CA GLN A 9 -46.04 4.76 -36.80
C GLN A 9 -44.60 4.94 -36.32
N SER A 10 -44.42 5.77 -35.32
CA SER A 10 -43.18 5.88 -34.56
C SER A 10 -42.91 4.54 -33.87
N LYS A 11 -42.05 3.74 -34.47
CA LYS A 11 -41.48 2.55 -33.86
C LYS A 11 -40.80 2.97 -32.55
N LYS A 12 -41.50 2.97 -31.42
CA LYS A 12 -40.88 2.89 -30.10
C LYS A 12 -40.05 1.62 -30.11
N ARG A 13 -38.74 1.79 -30.37
CA ARG A 13 -37.81 0.73 -30.08
C ARG A 13 -37.82 0.52 -28.57
N ASP A 14 -38.47 -0.56 -28.13
CA ASP A 14 -38.27 -1.11 -26.81
C ASP A 14 -36.77 -1.21 -26.58
N LYS A 15 -36.25 -0.46 -25.62
CA LYS A 15 -34.91 -0.68 -25.05
C LYS A 15 -34.99 -1.98 -24.28
N LYS A 16 -35.03 -3.11 -25.02
CA LYS A 16 -34.78 -4.41 -24.46
C LYS A 16 -33.41 -4.33 -23.75
N ASP A 17 -33.39 -4.81 -22.53
CA ASP A 17 -32.22 -5.00 -21.69
C ASP A 17 -31.06 -5.58 -22.50
N GLU A 18 -30.18 -4.72 -23.02
CA GLU A 18 -28.99 -5.16 -23.73
C GLU A 18 -28.10 -5.87 -22.71
N LYS A 19 -28.02 -7.19 -22.81
CA LYS A 19 -27.08 -7.98 -22.03
C LYS A 19 -25.68 -7.42 -22.25
N PRO A 20 -24.90 -7.19 -21.17
CA PRO A 20 -23.57 -6.64 -21.30
C PRO A 20 -22.72 -7.52 -22.22
N ILE A 21 -22.06 -6.89 -23.18
CA ILE A 21 -21.21 -7.54 -24.19
C ILE A 21 -20.05 -8.24 -23.47
N ALA A 22 -19.57 -9.36 -23.98
CA ALA A 22 -18.51 -10.17 -23.36
C ALA A 22 -17.26 -9.33 -22.99
N GLY A 23 -16.86 -8.39 -23.84
CA GLY A 23 -15.74 -7.49 -23.62
C GLY A 23 -15.91 -6.57 -22.40
N GLU A 24 -17.13 -6.06 -22.12
CA GLU A 24 -17.41 -5.24 -20.93
C GLU A 24 -17.24 -6.05 -19.65
N LYS A 25 -17.71 -7.30 -19.62
CA LYS A 25 -17.57 -8.19 -18.46
C LYS A 25 -16.10 -8.52 -18.18
N ILE A 26 -15.33 -8.82 -19.23
CA ILE A 26 -13.90 -9.10 -19.12
C ILE A 26 -13.17 -7.84 -18.61
N GLY A 27 -13.46 -6.66 -19.17
CA GLY A 27 -12.86 -5.41 -18.74
C GLY A 27 -13.12 -5.09 -17.27
N LEU A 28 -14.38 -5.25 -16.82
CA LEU A 28 -14.77 -5.06 -15.42
C LEU A 28 -14.06 -6.04 -14.49
N GLY A 29 -14.02 -7.32 -14.85
CA GLY A 29 -13.31 -8.34 -14.08
C GLY A 29 -11.83 -8.02 -13.94
N THR A 30 -11.16 -7.61 -15.03
CA THR A 30 -9.75 -7.23 -15.02
C THR A 30 -9.48 -6.00 -14.14
N MET A 31 -10.38 -5.00 -14.16
CA MET A 31 -10.27 -3.83 -13.27
C MET A 31 -10.34 -4.23 -11.80
N ILE A 32 -11.34 -5.06 -11.44
CA ILE A 32 -11.52 -5.53 -10.05
C ILE A 32 -10.27 -6.29 -9.60
N THR A 33 -9.75 -7.18 -10.42
CA THR A 33 -8.53 -7.94 -10.12
C THR A 33 -7.34 -7.01 -9.88
N GLY A 34 -7.15 -6.00 -10.74
CA GLY A 34 -6.09 -5.02 -10.57
C GLY A 34 -6.19 -4.23 -9.27
N VAL A 35 -7.41 -3.79 -8.89
CA VAL A 35 -7.66 -3.08 -7.62
C VAL A 35 -7.35 -3.99 -6.42
N LEU A 36 -7.79 -5.24 -6.43
CA LEU A 36 -7.51 -6.20 -5.36
C LEU A 36 -6.00 -6.46 -5.20
N LEU A 37 -5.28 -6.64 -6.31
CA LEU A 37 -3.82 -6.80 -6.29
C LEU A 37 -3.13 -5.55 -5.74
N MET A 38 -3.60 -4.36 -6.10
CA MET A 38 -3.06 -3.11 -5.59
C MET A 38 -3.29 -2.96 -4.08
N MET A 39 -4.50 -3.29 -3.59
CA MET A 39 -4.80 -3.30 -2.15
C MET A 39 -3.91 -4.30 -1.40
N LEU A 40 -3.73 -5.50 -1.93
CA LEU A 40 -2.88 -6.52 -1.33
C LEU A 40 -1.41 -6.06 -1.23
N ASN A 41 -0.88 -5.45 -2.29
CA ASN A 41 0.48 -4.90 -2.27
C ASN A 41 0.60 -3.72 -1.30
N ALA A 42 -0.41 -2.84 -1.22
CA ALA A 42 -0.44 -1.75 -0.27
C ALA A 42 -0.46 -2.25 1.19
N MET A 43 -1.25 -3.29 1.49
CA MET A 43 -1.28 -3.91 2.83
C MET A 43 0.05 -4.57 3.21
N ARG A 44 0.73 -5.22 2.26
CA ARG A 44 2.09 -5.75 2.48
C ARG A 44 3.09 -4.64 2.75
N TYR A 45 3.07 -3.60 1.93
CA TYR A 45 3.95 -2.43 2.10
C TYR A 45 3.73 -1.75 3.45
N ALA A 46 2.48 -1.64 3.90
CA ALA A 46 2.14 -1.08 5.20
C ALA A 46 2.45 -2.02 6.38
N GLY A 47 2.90 -3.26 6.12
CA GLY A 47 3.23 -4.25 7.16
C GLY A 47 2.04 -4.94 7.80
N PHE A 48 0.84 -4.85 7.21
CA PHE A 48 -0.34 -5.58 7.71
C PHE A 48 -0.32 -7.06 7.36
N ILE A 49 0.36 -7.44 6.27
CA ILE A 49 0.49 -8.82 5.83
C ILE A 49 1.96 -9.21 5.89
N LYS A 50 2.28 -10.22 6.69
CA LYS A 50 3.62 -10.81 6.79
C LYS A 50 3.88 -11.69 5.56
N GLY A 51 5.09 -11.62 5.01
CA GLY A 51 5.58 -12.47 3.93
C GLY A 51 5.55 -11.84 2.54
N GLY A 52 6.69 -11.92 1.88
CA GLY A 52 6.97 -11.42 0.53
C GLY A 52 7.20 -9.91 0.47
N ALA A 53 8.28 -9.50 -0.16
CA ALA A 53 8.59 -8.10 -0.39
C ALA A 53 7.48 -7.44 -1.21
N ALA A 54 6.87 -6.36 -0.69
CA ALA A 54 6.04 -5.47 -1.50
C ALA A 54 6.98 -4.74 -2.46
N SER A 55 7.11 -5.27 -3.66
CA SER A 55 7.93 -4.62 -4.67
C SER A 55 7.16 -3.48 -5.32
N GLY A 56 7.82 -2.35 -5.56
CA GLY A 56 7.28 -1.27 -6.40
C GLY A 56 6.81 -1.78 -7.77
N PHE A 57 7.39 -2.88 -8.24
CA PHE A 57 6.98 -3.61 -9.43
C PHE A 57 5.55 -4.18 -9.31
N GLY A 58 5.17 -4.75 -8.16
CA GLY A 58 3.82 -5.29 -7.95
C GLY A 58 2.74 -4.22 -8.02
N ILE A 59 3.03 -3.00 -7.56
CA ILE A 59 2.13 -1.85 -7.64
C ILE A 59 2.02 -1.35 -9.07
N ALA A 60 3.16 -1.17 -9.76
CA ALA A 60 3.17 -0.76 -11.15
C ALA A 60 2.41 -1.76 -12.04
N ALA A 61 2.61 -3.06 -11.84
CA ALA A 61 1.86 -4.11 -12.54
C ALA A 61 0.35 -4.02 -12.27
N SER A 62 -0.06 -3.76 -11.03
CA SER A 62 -1.48 -3.59 -10.67
C SER A 62 -2.10 -2.39 -11.40
N ILE A 63 -1.39 -1.27 -11.50
CA ILE A 63 -1.84 -0.07 -12.24
C ILE A 63 -2.03 -0.40 -13.72
N ILE A 64 -1.08 -1.10 -14.35
CA ILE A 64 -1.17 -1.51 -15.76
C ILE A 64 -2.40 -2.39 -15.99
N ILE A 65 -2.66 -3.36 -15.10
CA ILE A 65 -3.84 -4.24 -15.18
C ILE A 65 -5.13 -3.44 -15.09
N ILE A 66 -5.21 -2.44 -14.19
CA ILE A 66 -6.37 -1.57 -14.05
C ILE A 66 -6.60 -0.77 -15.34
N ILE A 67 -5.55 -0.15 -15.87
CA ILE A 67 -5.62 0.63 -17.12
C ILE A 67 -6.07 -0.25 -18.28
N TYR A 68 -5.51 -1.45 -18.41
CA TYR A 68 -5.92 -2.40 -19.43
C TYR A 68 -7.40 -2.79 -19.29
N GLY A 69 -7.87 -3.05 -18.05
CA GLY A 69 -9.27 -3.34 -17.76
C GLY A 69 -10.21 -2.20 -18.16
N ILE A 70 -9.81 -0.95 -17.88
CA ILE A 70 -10.55 0.25 -18.30
C ILE A 70 -10.66 0.33 -19.83
N VAL A 71 -9.53 0.18 -20.53
CA VAL A 71 -9.50 0.23 -21.99
C VAL A 71 -10.39 -0.88 -22.59
N ARG A 72 -10.31 -2.08 -22.04
CA ARG A 72 -11.13 -3.22 -22.47
C ARG A 72 -12.63 -2.99 -22.23
N TYR A 73 -12.96 -2.45 -21.05
CA TYR A 73 -14.33 -2.09 -20.70
C TYR A 73 -14.93 -1.05 -21.63
N LEU A 74 -14.12 -0.05 -22.01
CA LEU A 74 -14.55 1.04 -22.88
C LEU A 74 -14.73 0.65 -24.33
N ASN A 75 -13.80 -0.17 -24.82
CA ASN A 75 -13.80 -0.58 -26.23
C ASN A 75 -14.80 -1.71 -26.48
N GLY A 76 -15.17 -2.51 -25.48
CA GLY A 76 -16.01 -3.69 -25.65
C GLY A 76 -15.48 -4.59 -26.78
N ASP A 77 -16.39 -5.21 -27.53
CA ASP A 77 -16.05 -5.95 -28.76
C ASP A 77 -16.03 -5.07 -30.03
N ASN A 78 -16.18 -3.76 -29.86
CA ASN A 78 -16.34 -2.80 -30.96
C ASN A 78 -15.01 -2.13 -31.34
N GLY A 79 -13.92 -2.78 -31.52
CA GLY A 79 -12.67 -2.25 -32.08
C GLY A 79 -12.22 -0.81 -31.67
N PRO A 80 -10.98 -0.43 -31.93
CA PRO A 80 -10.49 0.91 -31.62
C PRO A 80 -11.21 1.97 -32.46
N GLY A 81 -11.79 2.99 -31.82
CA GLY A 81 -12.30 4.19 -32.48
C GLY A 81 -13.72 4.65 -32.18
N LYS A 82 -14.56 3.89 -31.47
CA LYS A 82 -15.87 4.39 -31.04
C LYS A 82 -15.75 5.26 -29.78
N LYS A 83 -16.31 6.48 -29.86
CA LYS A 83 -16.33 7.40 -28.72
C LYS A 83 -17.15 6.80 -27.56
N PRO A 84 -16.63 6.87 -26.32
CA PRO A 84 -17.33 6.35 -25.16
C PRO A 84 -18.67 7.04 -24.94
N THR A 85 -19.71 6.27 -24.63
CA THR A 85 -21.04 6.80 -24.32
C THR A 85 -21.00 7.61 -23.02
N PRO A 86 -21.98 8.51 -22.74
CA PRO A 86 -22.04 9.27 -21.49
C PRO A 86 -22.05 8.37 -20.24
N LYS A 87 -22.65 7.17 -20.32
CA LYS A 87 -22.64 6.17 -19.26
C LYS A 87 -21.22 5.67 -18.98
N ASN A 88 -20.45 5.40 -20.02
CA ASN A 88 -19.07 4.92 -19.90
C ASN A 88 -18.14 6.00 -19.33
N ARG A 89 -18.38 7.29 -19.62
CA ARG A 89 -17.63 8.41 -19.00
C ARG A 89 -17.78 8.44 -17.48
N LYS A 90 -18.98 8.20 -16.94
CA LYS A 90 -19.21 8.13 -15.49
C LYS A 90 -18.45 6.96 -14.86
N VAL A 91 -18.44 5.79 -15.50
CA VAL A 91 -17.69 4.63 -15.03
C VAL A 91 -16.19 4.89 -15.04
N ILE A 92 -15.66 5.52 -16.09
CA ILE A 92 -14.25 5.92 -16.14
C ILE A 92 -13.92 6.86 -14.99
N PHE A 93 -14.75 7.87 -14.76
CA PHE A 93 -14.53 8.84 -13.69
C PHE A 93 -14.49 8.16 -12.32
N VAL A 94 -15.45 7.28 -12.03
CA VAL A 94 -15.48 6.50 -10.78
C VAL A 94 -14.23 5.61 -10.65
N ALA A 95 -13.86 4.89 -11.71
CA ALA A 95 -12.67 4.03 -11.69
C ALA A 95 -11.38 4.86 -11.46
N MET A 96 -11.22 5.98 -12.14
CA MET A 96 -10.08 6.88 -11.95
C MET A 96 -10.04 7.44 -10.53
N THR A 97 -11.19 7.81 -9.95
CA THR A 97 -11.28 8.29 -8.57
C THR A 97 -10.84 7.20 -7.58
N VAL A 98 -11.31 5.96 -7.76
CA VAL A 98 -10.93 4.82 -6.93
C VAL A 98 -9.42 4.56 -7.02
N ILE A 99 -8.85 4.56 -8.24
CA ILE A 99 -7.41 4.39 -8.44
C ILE A 99 -6.62 5.51 -7.75
N LEU A 100 -7.02 6.76 -7.97
CA LEU A 100 -6.34 7.91 -7.38
C LEU A 100 -6.40 7.85 -5.85
N THR A 101 -7.56 7.53 -5.28
CA THR A 101 -7.73 7.37 -3.82
C THR A 101 -6.86 6.23 -3.28
N ALA A 102 -6.77 5.10 -3.98
CA ALA A 102 -5.93 3.97 -3.58
C ALA A 102 -4.43 4.31 -3.68
N VAL A 103 -3.99 5.03 -4.74
CA VAL A 103 -2.61 5.51 -4.88
C VAL A 103 -2.28 6.51 -3.78
N MET A 104 -3.16 7.47 -3.52
CA MET A 104 -2.98 8.45 -2.43
C MET A 104 -2.94 7.76 -1.07
N GLY A 105 -3.84 6.81 -0.80
CA GLY A 105 -3.82 6.00 0.42
C GLY A 105 -2.49 5.26 0.58
N PHE A 106 -2.00 4.64 -0.49
CA PHE A 106 -0.71 3.95 -0.50
C PHE A 106 0.46 4.91 -0.19
N LEU A 107 0.53 6.05 -0.85
CA LEU A 107 1.56 7.07 -0.61
C LEU A 107 1.49 7.64 0.81
N CYS A 108 0.30 7.64 1.42
CA CYS A 108 0.09 8.14 2.78
C CYS A 108 0.38 7.12 3.89
N LEU A 109 0.39 5.81 3.60
CA LEU A 109 0.52 4.78 4.65
C LEU A 109 1.93 4.66 5.27
N GLY A 110 2.95 5.21 4.64
CA GLY A 110 4.34 5.06 5.08
C GLY A 110 4.79 3.58 5.09
N GLY A 111 5.97 3.31 4.59
CA GLY A 111 6.52 1.95 4.50
C GLY A 111 7.36 1.55 5.71
N LYS A 112 7.56 0.25 5.85
CA LYS A 112 8.55 -0.33 6.75
C LYS A 112 9.94 0.08 6.27
N ARG A 113 10.84 0.44 7.21
CA ARG A 113 12.20 0.92 6.92
C ARG A 113 13.22 -0.08 7.44
N ASP A 114 14.24 -0.29 6.64
CA ASP A 114 15.40 -1.14 6.95
C ASP A 114 16.73 -0.38 6.98
N ASP A 115 16.69 0.89 6.59
CA ASP A 115 17.83 1.81 6.55
C ASP A 115 17.90 2.72 7.78
N VAL A 116 17.59 2.16 8.95
CA VAL A 116 17.54 2.88 10.22
C VAL A 116 18.94 2.91 10.85
N MET A 117 19.33 4.09 11.29
CA MET A 117 20.56 4.33 12.05
C MET A 117 20.20 4.75 13.47
N ILE A 118 20.80 4.09 14.45
CA ILE A 118 20.68 4.50 15.85
C ILE A 118 21.81 5.45 16.17
N GLU A 119 21.46 6.63 16.64
CA GLU A 119 22.41 7.67 17.06
C GLU A 119 22.83 7.44 18.49
N ASP A 120 21.85 7.29 19.39
CA ASP A 120 22.06 7.11 20.82
C ASP A 120 20.96 6.24 21.45
N PHE A 121 21.19 5.76 22.68
CA PHE A 121 20.20 5.02 23.43
C PHE A 121 20.41 5.21 24.93
N SER A 122 19.34 5.05 25.71
CA SER A 122 19.34 4.97 27.16
C SER A 122 18.36 3.90 27.65
N VAL A 123 18.64 3.34 28.82
CA VAL A 123 17.77 2.35 29.45
C VAL A 123 17.23 2.95 30.74
N SER A 124 15.94 2.75 31.00
CA SER A 124 15.29 3.19 32.23
C SER A 124 15.97 2.57 33.47
N ALA A 125 15.91 3.25 34.61
CA ALA A 125 16.54 2.79 35.85
C ALA A 125 16.04 1.43 36.34
N ASP A 126 14.78 1.10 36.01
CA ASP A 126 14.16 -0.19 36.32
C ASP A 126 14.39 -1.27 35.24
N GLY A 127 15.04 -0.92 34.14
CA GLY A 127 15.32 -1.82 33.04
C GLY A 127 14.10 -2.22 32.20
N SER A 128 12.94 -1.56 32.40
CA SER A 128 11.70 -1.93 31.72
C SER A 128 11.55 -1.34 30.31
N GLU A 129 12.35 -0.32 29.97
CA GLU A 129 12.26 0.37 28.70
C GLU A 129 13.65 0.78 28.18
N MET A 130 13.80 0.78 26.87
CA MET A 130 14.94 1.39 26.19
C MET A 130 14.44 2.51 25.29
N THR A 131 14.94 3.72 25.51
CA THR A 131 14.75 4.85 24.61
C THR A 131 15.86 4.85 23.59
N VAL A 132 15.52 4.91 22.30
CA VAL A 132 16.48 4.99 21.20
C VAL A 132 16.27 6.27 20.40
N HIS A 133 17.35 6.97 20.10
CA HIS A 133 17.37 8.05 19.12
C HIS A 133 17.76 7.47 17.78
N ALA A 134 16.85 7.57 16.81
CA ALA A 134 17.00 6.92 15.53
C ALA A 134 16.69 7.85 14.37
N GLY A 135 17.48 7.76 13.32
CA GLY A 135 17.30 8.41 12.05
C GLY A 135 17.28 7.42 10.89
N VAL A 136 17.18 7.94 9.67
CA VAL A 136 17.31 7.14 8.45
C VAL A 136 18.68 7.40 7.82
N PHE A 137 19.33 6.35 7.33
CA PHE A 137 20.63 6.47 6.67
C PHE A 137 20.50 7.12 5.27
N SER A 138 19.37 6.93 4.61
CA SER A 138 19.12 7.53 3.30
C SER A 138 18.85 9.05 3.42
N SER A 139 19.17 9.78 2.37
CA SER A 139 18.91 11.23 2.28
C SER A 139 17.41 11.58 2.15
N ALA A 140 16.54 10.59 2.07
CA ALA A 140 15.11 10.80 1.90
C ALA A 140 14.28 9.99 2.90
N GLY A 141 13.29 10.65 3.52
CA GLY A 141 12.33 10.05 4.43
C GLY A 141 12.64 10.32 5.90
N TYR A 142 11.65 10.04 6.72
CA TYR A 142 11.67 10.23 8.17
C TYR A 142 11.00 9.04 8.84
N LEU A 143 11.37 8.77 10.08
CA LEU A 143 10.71 7.79 10.93
C LEU A 143 9.46 8.40 11.59
N ARG A 144 8.46 7.57 11.85
CA ARG A 144 7.20 7.99 12.47
C ARG A 144 6.81 7.15 13.68
N LYS A 145 6.92 5.85 13.54
CA LYS A 145 6.53 4.89 14.57
C LYS A 145 7.36 3.63 14.52
N ILE A 146 7.36 2.92 15.62
CA ILE A 146 7.83 1.54 15.70
C ILE A 146 6.66 0.59 15.94
N ASN A 147 6.85 -0.67 15.56
CA ASN A 147 6.05 -1.79 16.01
C ASN A 147 6.98 -2.76 16.72
N VAL A 148 6.61 -3.15 17.94
CA VAL A 148 7.41 -4.04 18.76
C VAL A 148 6.69 -5.37 18.89
N SER A 149 7.41 -6.45 18.68
CA SER A 149 6.96 -7.82 18.93
C SER A 149 8.05 -8.60 19.65
N TYR A 150 7.69 -9.72 20.26
CA TYR A 150 8.61 -10.52 21.06
C TYR A 150 8.68 -11.90 20.47
N ASP A 151 9.90 -12.42 20.40
CA ASP A 151 10.20 -13.77 19.95
C ASP A 151 11.27 -14.36 20.86
N ASP A 152 10.85 -15.32 21.71
CA ASP A 152 11.68 -15.86 22.79
C ASP A 152 12.27 -14.74 23.66
N HIS A 153 13.58 -14.68 23.87
CA HIS A 153 14.27 -13.62 24.62
C HIS A 153 14.62 -12.39 23.75
N ALA A 154 14.10 -12.31 22.53
CA ALA A 154 14.37 -11.21 21.61
C ALA A 154 13.19 -10.24 21.49
N VAL A 155 13.50 -8.95 21.48
CA VAL A 155 12.58 -7.88 21.16
C VAL A 155 12.76 -7.52 19.69
N MET A 156 11.74 -7.75 18.88
CA MET A 156 11.74 -7.51 17.44
C MET A 156 11.13 -6.14 17.16
N VAL A 157 11.86 -5.25 16.49
CA VAL A 157 11.43 -3.88 16.24
C VAL A 157 11.39 -3.58 14.75
N ASP A 158 10.23 -3.15 14.30
CA ASP A 158 10.00 -2.65 12.94
C ASP A 158 9.83 -1.13 12.96
N PHE A 159 10.63 -0.44 12.19
CA PHE A 159 10.48 1.00 12.00
C PHE A 159 9.63 1.31 10.77
N TYR A 160 8.84 2.38 10.85
CA TYR A 160 7.98 2.83 9.75
C TYR A 160 8.25 4.28 9.41
N SER A 161 8.26 4.57 8.10
CA SER A 161 8.40 5.93 7.59
C SER A 161 7.17 6.79 7.89
N THR A 162 7.34 8.09 7.78
CA THR A 162 6.24 9.04 7.66
C THR A 162 5.43 8.80 6.39
N PHE A 163 4.30 9.45 6.29
CA PHE A 163 3.45 9.39 5.10
C PHE A 163 4.14 10.04 3.89
N GLY A 164 4.08 9.37 2.74
CA GLY A 164 4.62 9.88 1.48
C GLY A 164 6.15 9.85 1.39
N ILE A 165 6.66 10.47 0.33
CA ILE A 165 8.08 10.57 0.06
C ILE A 165 8.60 11.86 0.71
N ASN A 166 9.58 11.72 1.60
CA ASN A 166 10.27 12.85 2.24
C ASN A 166 9.36 13.86 2.97
N ASN A 167 8.25 13.40 3.56
CA ASN A 167 7.33 14.21 4.34
C ASN A 167 7.70 14.14 5.82
N SER A 168 8.03 15.28 6.43
CA SER A 168 8.39 15.37 7.85
C SER A 168 7.20 15.46 8.82
N ALA A 169 5.95 15.54 8.32
CA ALA A 169 4.78 15.61 9.19
C ALA A 169 4.61 14.34 10.02
N GLY A 170 4.63 14.50 11.35
CA GLY A 170 4.58 13.39 12.29
C GLY A 170 5.89 12.61 12.42
N ALA A 171 7.01 13.16 11.92
CA ALA A 171 8.35 12.60 12.11
C ALA A 171 8.72 12.56 13.59
N LYS A 172 9.39 11.49 13.99
CA LYS A 172 9.98 11.30 15.31
C LYS A 172 11.39 10.77 15.13
N ASN A 173 12.26 11.13 16.04
CA ASN A 173 13.61 10.60 16.15
C ASN A 173 13.83 9.83 17.45
N GLU A 174 12.87 9.86 18.36
CA GLU A 174 12.91 9.18 19.65
C GLU A 174 11.80 8.13 19.74
N PHE A 175 12.17 6.92 20.15
CA PHE A 175 11.29 5.77 20.25
C PHE A 175 11.55 5.01 21.54
N VAL A 176 10.49 4.66 22.25
CA VAL A 176 10.55 3.84 23.46
C VAL A 176 10.25 2.40 23.07
N ILE A 177 11.15 1.50 23.41
CA ILE A 177 11.07 0.07 23.21
C ILE A 177 10.82 -0.58 24.57
N PRO A 178 9.63 -1.14 24.84
CA PRO A 178 9.38 -1.83 26.10
C PRO A 178 10.18 -3.14 26.15
N LEU A 179 10.84 -3.38 27.28
CA LEU A 179 11.66 -4.54 27.55
C LEU A 179 10.94 -5.47 28.52
N LYS A 180 11.03 -6.77 28.28
CA LYS A 180 10.63 -7.77 29.28
C LYS A 180 11.83 -8.09 30.19
N PRO A 181 11.61 -8.59 31.40
CA PRO A 181 12.69 -8.95 32.34
C PRO A 181 13.68 -9.97 31.75
N ASP A 182 13.19 -10.86 30.89
CA ASP A 182 13.92 -11.93 30.21
C ASP A 182 14.46 -11.52 28.83
N SER A 183 14.32 -10.24 28.45
CA SER A 183 14.87 -9.76 27.18
C SER A 183 16.39 -9.73 27.21
N GLU A 184 17.03 -10.40 26.26
CA GLU A 184 18.50 -10.50 26.11
C GLU A 184 19.02 -9.74 24.88
N ARG A 185 18.17 -9.53 23.88
CA ARG A 185 18.56 -8.87 22.62
C ARG A 185 17.42 -8.05 22.02
N ILE A 186 17.78 -7.02 21.30
CA ILE A 186 16.85 -6.23 20.48
C ILE A 186 17.28 -6.37 19.04
N CYS A 187 16.36 -6.80 18.21
CA CYS A 187 16.58 -7.05 16.80
C CYS A 187 15.77 -6.06 15.93
N PHE A 188 16.45 -5.46 14.97
CA PHE A 188 15.81 -4.56 14.01
C PHE A 188 15.59 -5.25 12.69
N ASN A 189 14.51 -4.88 12.03
CA ASN A 189 14.20 -5.38 10.72
C ASN A 189 15.24 -4.91 9.67
N ARG A 190 15.59 -5.85 8.78
CA ARG A 190 16.41 -5.59 7.59
C ARG A 190 15.84 -6.38 6.41
N GLY A 191 14.90 -5.75 5.68
CA GLY A 191 14.18 -6.45 4.63
C GLY A 191 13.33 -7.59 5.16
N ASP A 192 13.64 -8.81 4.76
CA ASP A 192 12.92 -10.02 5.21
C ASP A 192 13.49 -10.65 6.49
N ASN A 193 14.62 -10.12 6.99
CA ASN A 193 15.33 -10.66 8.15
C ASN A 193 15.43 -9.63 9.27
N TYR A 194 15.85 -10.09 10.43
CA TYR A 194 16.20 -9.27 11.58
C TYR A 194 17.68 -9.42 11.91
N TYR A 195 18.30 -8.34 12.36
CA TYR A 195 19.66 -8.38 12.89
C TYR A 195 19.66 -7.86 14.32
N ALA A 196 20.53 -8.44 15.16
CA ALA A 196 20.69 -7.95 16.52
C ALA A 196 21.34 -6.56 16.48
N ALA A 197 20.62 -5.58 17.01
CA ALA A 197 21.09 -4.19 17.15
C ALA A 197 21.70 -3.97 18.54
N PHE A 198 21.13 -4.63 19.55
CA PHE A 198 21.62 -4.58 20.93
C PHE A 198 21.60 -5.98 21.55
N ALA A 199 22.50 -6.21 22.49
CA ALA A 199 22.48 -7.37 23.36
C ALA A 199 22.75 -6.94 24.82
N LYS A 200 22.19 -7.70 25.74
CA LYS A 200 22.44 -7.56 27.19
C LYS A 200 23.67 -8.39 27.55
N GLY A 201 24.66 -7.76 28.17
CA GLY A 201 25.83 -8.44 28.64
C GLY A 201 25.59 -9.22 29.93
N GLU A 202 26.58 -10.03 30.33
CA GLU A 202 26.56 -10.77 31.60
C GLU A 202 26.49 -9.84 32.83
N ASP A 203 26.95 -8.60 32.68
CA ASP A 203 26.87 -7.54 33.68
C ASP A 203 25.48 -6.87 33.78
N GLY A 204 24.54 -7.30 32.95
CA GLY A 204 23.20 -6.75 32.85
C GLY A 204 23.10 -5.45 32.07
N GLN A 205 24.21 -4.92 31.54
CA GLN A 205 24.21 -3.72 30.70
C GLN A 205 23.86 -4.04 29.26
N TRP A 206 23.26 -3.06 28.57
CA TRP A 206 22.95 -3.17 27.15
C TRP A 206 24.08 -2.60 26.28
N TYR A 207 24.49 -3.35 25.30
CA TYR A 207 25.54 -3.01 24.36
C TYR A 207 25.01 -2.92 22.95
N LYS A 208 25.35 -1.82 22.26
CA LYS A 208 25.02 -1.65 20.85
C LYS A 208 26.06 -2.40 20.01
N PHE A 209 25.61 -3.20 19.05
CA PHE A 209 26.51 -3.77 18.06
C PHE A 209 26.98 -2.69 17.09
N ALA A 210 28.30 -2.58 16.92
CA ALA A 210 28.87 -1.74 15.87
C ALA A 210 28.44 -2.28 14.50
N ARG A 211 27.98 -1.42 13.67
CA ARG A 211 27.66 -1.72 12.27
C ARG A 211 28.80 -1.31 11.39
#